data_f88233e6e4a57b3e5007093135527df0
#
_entry.id   f88233e6e4a57b3e5007093135527df0
#
_cell.length_a   1.000
_cell.length_b   1.000
_cell.length_c   1.000
_cell.angle_alpha   90.00
_cell.angle_beta   90.00
_cell.angle_gamma   90.00
#
_symmetry.space_group_name_H-M   'P 1'
#
loop_
_entity.id
_entity.type
_entity.pdbx_description
1 polymer ?
#
loop_
_entity_poly.entity_id
_entity_poly.type
_entity_poly.pdbx_seq_one_letter_code
_entity_poly.pdbx_strand_id
1 'polypeptide(L)'
;MIGITSFGAHIPFLRLSAGAFRKGARGEKGFANFDEDSVTMAVAAGLDCLKGVERSAVDGLFFASTTPPYSEKQAATIIAMATDLKSDLLTADFANTTKSGTSALRSAADAVGAGTAKQVLVTTADTRLGPPGSPFEQGLGDGAAALLIGKENVIASLEASHSVCREIMDVWRLEGTQFVNSWEARFTGDEGYIVAMGDAVSGVLKKAALEPKDITKAVFYTPDMKGSLKLAGKLGFDPKSQLQDSMFGAIGNTGSAYAIMMLVAALEDSKPGDTLLLANYGNGADAFVFKVTDQITKIVPRGGIKNSLASKQVVDDYRTYLQYRRLLPEAPPIYPTPLGATSAPAMYRETDKNLRFYGVRCDDCGSEQYPPQRVCAKCHSKDKFQAIRFSDKKGKLFTFSLDSVSSGIDFPSVITVIDFEGGGRMECYMTDRVLEDVKIGMDLEMTFRRLFEREGIINYFWKAMPVRF
;
A
#
# COMPACT_ATOMS: atom_id res chain seq x y z
N MET A 1 11.65 -9.03 23.36
CA MET A 1 12.14 -8.81 21.97
C MET A 1 11.07 -8.02 21.26
N ILE A 2 11.40 -6.92 20.61
CA ILE A 2 10.46 -6.12 19.82
C ILE A 2 10.88 -6.27 18.36
N GLY A 3 9.92 -6.35 17.45
CA GLY A 3 10.28 -6.43 16.03
C GLY A 3 9.08 -6.59 15.13
N ILE A 4 9.35 -6.94 13.89
CA ILE A 4 8.35 -7.22 12.85
C ILE A 4 7.76 -8.61 13.13
N THR A 5 6.44 -8.70 13.18
CA THR A 5 5.70 -9.96 13.39
C THR A 5 4.97 -10.41 12.13
N SER A 6 4.67 -9.48 11.23
CA SER A 6 4.07 -9.72 9.94
C SER A 6 4.40 -8.59 8.97
N PHE A 7 4.27 -8.84 7.68
CA PHE A 7 4.48 -7.85 6.63
C PHE A 7 3.46 -8.03 5.50
N GLY A 8 3.33 -7.04 4.64
CA GLY A 8 2.52 -7.08 3.43
C GLY A 8 2.94 -5.99 2.46
N ALA A 9 2.55 -6.13 1.21
CA ALA A 9 2.82 -5.13 0.19
C ALA A 9 1.71 -5.08 -0.86
N HIS A 10 1.63 -3.94 -1.53
CA HIS A 10 0.78 -3.77 -2.70
C HIS A 10 1.53 -2.97 -3.76
N ILE A 11 1.59 -3.52 -4.96
CA ILE A 11 2.02 -2.81 -6.16
C ILE A 11 0.81 -2.74 -7.08
N PRO A 12 0.40 -1.55 -7.56
CA PRO A 12 -0.73 -1.41 -8.48
C PRO A 12 -0.64 -2.41 -9.63
N PHE A 13 -1.77 -2.87 -10.13
CA PHE A 13 -1.79 -3.83 -11.25
C PHE A 13 -1.19 -3.26 -12.53
N LEU A 14 -1.35 -1.97 -12.74
CA LEU A 14 -0.91 -1.28 -13.94
C LEU A 14 0.58 -0.91 -13.87
N ARG A 15 1.28 -1.17 -14.97
CA ARG A 15 2.67 -0.76 -15.17
C ARG A 15 2.77 0.07 -16.43
N LEU A 16 3.32 1.28 -16.32
CA LEU A 16 3.64 2.08 -17.48
C LEU A 16 4.99 1.67 -18.03
N SER A 17 5.00 1.23 -19.29
CA SER A 17 6.24 0.93 -19.99
C SER A 17 7.11 2.19 -20.16
N ALA A 18 8.41 2.08 -19.96
CA ALA A 18 9.35 3.17 -20.28
C ALA A 18 9.33 3.53 -21.77
N GLY A 19 8.89 2.60 -22.63
CA GLY A 19 8.67 2.81 -24.05
C GLY A 19 7.60 3.85 -24.36
N ALA A 20 6.61 4.02 -23.47
CA ALA A 20 5.56 5.03 -23.58
C ALA A 20 6.12 6.48 -23.47
N PHE A 21 7.20 6.68 -22.71
CA PHE A 21 7.88 7.99 -22.62
C PHE A 21 8.89 8.21 -23.75
N ARG A 22 9.65 7.16 -24.09
CA ARG A 22 10.72 7.24 -25.07
C ARG A 22 10.89 5.90 -25.78
N LYS A 23 10.70 5.91 -27.10
CA LYS A 23 10.87 4.73 -27.96
C LYS A 23 12.20 4.02 -27.69
N GLY A 24 12.13 2.73 -27.43
CA GLY A 24 13.30 1.87 -27.15
C GLY A 24 13.84 1.95 -25.71
N ALA A 25 13.25 2.75 -24.84
CA ALA A 25 13.59 2.70 -23.40
C ALA A 25 13.12 1.37 -22.79
N ARG A 26 13.90 0.89 -21.81
CA ARG A 26 13.61 -0.38 -21.10
C ARG A 26 13.22 -0.11 -19.65
N GLY A 27 12.39 -0.99 -19.11
CA GLY A 27 11.86 -0.91 -17.76
C GLY A 27 10.41 -0.46 -17.75
N GLU A 28 9.86 -0.39 -16.56
CA GLU A 28 8.49 -0.01 -16.30
C GLU A 28 8.38 0.65 -14.93
N LYS A 29 7.26 1.30 -14.65
CA LYS A 29 6.93 1.79 -13.31
C LYS A 29 5.51 1.42 -12.93
N GLY A 30 5.26 1.15 -11.65
CA GLY A 30 3.91 1.03 -11.11
C GLY A 30 3.19 2.37 -11.10
N PHE A 31 1.93 2.38 -11.48
CA PHE A 31 1.08 3.55 -11.30
C PHE A 31 -0.31 3.15 -10.83
N ALA A 32 -0.86 3.94 -9.92
CA ALA A 32 -2.19 3.72 -9.35
C ALA A 32 -3.26 3.74 -10.44
N ASN A 33 -4.19 2.80 -10.36
CA ASN A 33 -5.38 2.81 -11.19
C ASN A 33 -6.22 4.07 -10.91
N PHE A 34 -7.15 4.43 -11.79
CA PHE A 34 -7.99 5.63 -11.66
C PHE A 34 -8.79 5.69 -10.34
N ASP A 35 -9.03 4.53 -9.73
CA ASP A 35 -9.78 4.36 -8.48
C ASP A 35 -8.89 4.01 -7.27
N GLU A 36 -7.56 4.07 -7.45
CA GLU A 36 -6.60 3.92 -6.35
C GLU A 36 -6.07 5.27 -5.86
N ASP A 37 -5.74 5.30 -4.58
CA ASP A 37 -4.98 6.36 -3.92
C ASP A 37 -4.11 5.75 -2.80
N SER A 38 -3.40 6.61 -2.05
CA SER A 38 -2.55 6.14 -0.96
C SER A 38 -3.32 5.39 0.14
N VAL A 39 -4.59 5.74 0.39
CA VAL A 39 -5.43 5.03 1.37
C VAL A 39 -5.81 3.64 0.88
N THR A 40 -6.29 3.52 -0.36
CA THR A 40 -6.72 2.22 -0.91
C THR A 40 -5.56 1.24 -1.04
N MET A 41 -4.39 1.73 -1.46
CA MET A 41 -3.17 0.91 -1.53
C MET A 41 -2.67 0.51 -0.14
N ALA A 42 -2.74 1.43 0.86
CA ALA A 42 -2.41 1.11 2.24
C ALA A 42 -3.35 0.05 2.83
N VAL A 43 -4.65 0.10 2.50
CA VAL A 43 -5.61 -0.97 2.87
C VAL A 43 -5.20 -2.30 2.26
N ALA A 44 -4.87 -2.33 0.97
CA ALA A 44 -4.45 -3.56 0.29
C ALA A 44 -3.19 -4.18 0.94
N ALA A 45 -2.15 -3.36 1.19
CA ALA A 45 -0.94 -3.81 1.88
C ALA A 45 -1.22 -4.22 3.34
N GLY A 46 -2.11 -3.49 4.04
CA GLY A 46 -2.54 -3.81 5.40
C GLY A 46 -3.27 -5.15 5.49
N LEU A 47 -4.20 -5.41 4.58
CA LEU A 47 -4.91 -6.69 4.49
C LEU A 47 -3.97 -7.86 4.20
N ASP A 48 -2.99 -7.64 3.31
CA ASP A 48 -1.96 -8.65 3.04
C ASP A 48 -1.08 -8.93 4.28
N CYS A 49 -0.71 -7.88 5.03
CA CYS A 49 0.01 -7.99 6.30
C CYS A 49 -0.79 -8.72 7.39
N LEU A 50 -2.11 -8.53 7.42
CA LEU A 50 -3.00 -9.11 8.44
C LEU A 50 -3.45 -10.55 8.13
N LYS A 51 -3.00 -11.17 7.04
CA LYS A 51 -3.27 -12.60 6.78
C LYS A 51 -2.72 -13.48 7.90
N GLY A 52 -3.61 -14.23 8.55
CA GLY A 52 -3.27 -15.07 9.69
C GLY A 52 -3.05 -14.35 11.02
N VAL A 53 -3.35 -13.05 11.07
CA VAL A 53 -3.27 -12.23 12.29
C VAL A 53 -4.66 -12.05 12.91
N GLU A 54 -4.75 -12.22 14.23
CA GLU A 54 -5.95 -11.88 14.99
C GLU A 54 -6.08 -10.36 15.10
N ARG A 55 -7.06 -9.78 14.39
CA ARG A 55 -7.23 -8.32 14.27
C ARG A 55 -7.55 -7.62 15.59
N SER A 56 -8.23 -8.30 16.50
CA SER A 56 -8.56 -7.79 17.84
C SER A 56 -7.31 -7.54 18.70
N ALA A 57 -6.17 -8.19 18.37
CA ALA A 57 -4.90 -8.00 19.06
C ALA A 57 -4.14 -6.76 18.60
N VAL A 58 -4.55 -6.11 17.51
CA VAL A 58 -3.92 -4.88 17.02
C VAL A 58 -4.45 -3.69 17.79
N ASP A 59 -3.56 -2.97 18.46
CA ASP A 59 -3.87 -1.83 19.33
C ASP A 59 -3.52 -0.47 18.72
N GLY A 60 -2.82 -0.46 17.58
CA GLY A 60 -2.45 0.78 16.90
C GLY A 60 -2.38 0.61 15.38
N LEU A 61 -2.71 1.68 14.66
CA LEU A 61 -2.49 1.81 13.22
C LEU A 61 -1.86 3.16 12.92
N PHE A 62 -0.65 3.12 12.34
CA PHE A 62 0.08 4.30 11.88
C PHE A 62 0.14 4.28 10.35
N PHE A 63 -0.31 5.37 9.75
CA PHE A 63 -0.24 5.56 8.30
C PHE A 63 0.84 6.58 7.94
N ALA A 64 1.66 6.26 6.96
CA ALA A 64 2.72 7.15 6.48
C ALA A 64 2.57 7.42 4.99
N SER A 65 2.52 8.71 4.62
CA SER A 65 2.36 9.12 3.22
C SER A 65 2.81 10.56 3.00
N THR A 66 3.38 10.85 1.84
CA THR A 66 3.58 12.21 1.35
C THR A 66 2.41 12.69 0.49
N THR A 67 1.45 11.80 0.20
CA THR A 67 0.30 12.05 -0.67
C THR A 67 -1.01 11.56 -0.04
N PRO A 68 -1.32 11.95 1.22
CA PRO A 68 -2.62 11.64 1.79
C PRO A 68 -3.71 12.32 0.96
N PRO A 69 -4.90 11.70 0.81
CA PRO A 69 -5.97 12.27 -0.03
C PRO A 69 -6.60 13.53 0.55
N TYR A 70 -6.42 13.78 1.84
CA TYR A 70 -6.89 14.98 2.54
C TYR A 70 -5.71 15.69 3.21
N SER A 71 -5.68 17.01 3.16
CA SER A 71 -4.73 17.81 3.92
C SER A 71 -5.05 17.82 5.42
N GLU A 72 -6.35 17.74 5.77
CA GLU A 72 -6.86 17.71 7.13
C GLU A 72 -8.02 16.71 7.25
N LYS A 73 -7.72 15.48 7.47
CA LYS A 73 -8.56 14.36 7.90
C LYS A 73 -7.67 13.14 8.06
N GLN A 74 -7.71 12.52 9.23
CA GLN A 74 -6.88 11.35 9.50
C GLN A 74 -7.22 10.18 8.56
N ALA A 75 -6.26 9.76 7.76
CA ALA A 75 -6.40 8.63 6.83
C ALA A 75 -6.30 7.28 7.56
N ALA A 76 -5.51 7.20 8.63
CA ALA A 76 -5.37 6.00 9.46
C ALA A 76 -6.73 5.45 9.95
N THR A 77 -7.72 6.31 10.22
CA THR A 77 -9.06 5.87 10.66
C THR A 77 -9.84 5.17 9.54
N ILE A 78 -9.71 5.64 8.28
CA ILE A 78 -10.35 4.98 7.13
C ILE A 78 -9.71 3.60 6.92
N ILE A 79 -8.37 3.54 6.98
CA ILE A 79 -7.62 2.29 6.82
C ILE A 79 -7.99 1.31 7.93
N ALA A 80 -8.11 1.78 9.18
CA ALA A 80 -8.50 0.93 10.32
C ALA A 80 -9.89 0.30 10.11
N MET A 81 -10.87 1.08 9.64
CA MET A 81 -12.21 0.55 9.34
C MET A 81 -12.16 -0.46 8.18
N ALA A 82 -11.48 -0.14 7.08
CA ALA A 82 -11.39 -1.02 5.92
C ALA A 82 -10.60 -2.31 6.20
N THR A 83 -9.60 -2.28 7.09
CA THR A 83 -8.87 -3.46 7.56
C THR A 83 -9.53 -4.18 8.73
N ASP A 84 -10.71 -3.70 9.16
CA ASP A 84 -11.53 -4.26 10.22
C ASP A 84 -10.82 -4.36 11.58
N LEU A 85 -10.13 -3.31 11.95
CA LEU A 85 -9.56 -3.18 13.28
C LEU A 85 -10.62 -2.64 14.27
N LYS A 86 -10.42 -2.88 15.56
CA LYS A 86 -11.30 -2.39 16.62
C LYS A 86 -11.36 -0.86 16.68
N SER A 87 -12.38 -0.29 17.27
CA SER A 87 -12.52 1.16 17.44
C SER A 87 -11.66 1.73 18.58
N ASP A 88 -11.35 0.90 19.59
CA ASP A 88 -10.41 1.24 20.66
C ASP A 88 -8.97 1.01 20.15
N LEU A 89 -8.45 1.97 19.37
CA LEU A 89 -7.23 1.86 18.60
C LEU A 89 -6.47 3.18 18.61
N LEU A 90 -5.17 3.12 18.88
CA LEU A 90 -4.27 4.27 18.68
C LEU A 90 -4.05 4.50 17.18
N THR A 91 -4.36 5.71 16.68
CA THR A 91 -4.16 6.05 15.26
C THR A 91 -3.33 7.30 15.09
N ALA A 92 -2.43 7.30 14.09
CA ALA A 92 -1.64 8.47 13.71
C ALA A 92 -1.33 8.47 12.22
N ASP A 93 -1.23 9.68 11.64
CA ASP A 93 -0.73 9.89 10.28
C ASP A 93 0.65 10.56 10.35
N PHE A 94 1.60 10.03 9.57
CA PHE A 94 2.96 10.56 9.41
C PHE A 94 3.10 11.08 7.98
N ALA A 95 3.50 12.34 7.82
CA ALA A 95 3.49 12.99 6.52
C ALA A 95 4.77 13.83 6.26
N ASN A 96 4.79 14.52 5.14
CA ASN A 96 5.72 15.59 4.76
C ASN A 96 7.17 15.17 4.45
N THR A 97 7.53 13.90 4.48
CA THR A 97 8.87 13.43 4.13
C THR A 97 8.83 12.00 3.61
N THR A 98 9.73 11.65 2.68
CA THR A 98 9.86 10.27 2.19
C THR A 98 10.31 9.28 3.26
N LYS A 99 10.86 9.75 4.39
CA LYS A 99 11.18 8.89 5.53
C LYS A 99 10.03 8.73 6.53
N SER A 100 8.83 9.27 6.26
CA SER A 100 7.67 9.12 7.15
C SER A 100 7.35 7.66 7.48
N GLY A 101 7.58 6.72 6.53
CA GLY A 101 7.42 5.29 6.76
C GLY A 101 8.33 4.74 7.87
N THR A 102 9.61 5.12 7.87
CA THR A 102 10.56 4.71 8.92
C THR A 102 10.36 5.46 10.22
N SER A 103 9.86 6.70 10.17
CA SER A 103 9.44 7.44 11.37
C SER A 103 8.24 6.77 12.05
N ALA A 104 7.25 6.33 11.27
CA ALA A 104 6.11 5.55 11.77
C ALA A 104 6.55 4.19 12.35
N LEU A 105 7.47 3.48 11.67
CA LEU A 105 8.07 2.23 12.15
C LEU A 105 8.75 2.44 13.51
N ARG A 106 9.54 3.51 13.68
CA ARG A 106 10.20 3.83 14.93
C ARG A 106 9.18 4.11 16.04
N SER A 107 8.18 4.95 15.76
CA SER A 107 7.13 5.27 16.71
C SER A 107 6.32 4.04 17.13
N ALA A 108 6.06 3.11 16.20
CA ALA A 108 5.42 1.84 16.52
C ALA A 108 6.26 0.95 17.43
N ALA A 109 7.57 0.86 17.17
CA ALA A 109 8.49 0.11 18.03
C ALA A 109 8.59 0.73 19.44
N ASP A 110 8.60 2.05 19.53
CA ASP A 110 8.63 2.77 20.82
C ASP A 110 7.30 2.57 21.58
N ALA A 111 6.13 2.64 20.92
CA ALA A 111 4.83 2.37 21.53
C ALA A 111 4.71 0.95 22.08
N VAL A 112 5.16 -0.04 21.31
CA VAL A 112 5.23 -1.46 21.73
C VAL A 112 6.27 -1.62 22.85
N GLY A 113 7.40 -0.93 22.77
CA GLY A 113 8.46 -0.94 23.77
C GLY A 113 7.98 -0.44 25.14
N ALA A 114 7.32 0.72 25.15
CA ALA A 114 6.73 1.36 26.33
C ALA A 114 5.53 0.60 26.90
N GLY A 115 4.94 -0.37 26.13
CA GLY A 115 3.77 -1.12 26.56
C GLY A 115 2.44 -0.37 26.40
N THR A 116 2.43 0.76 25.68
CA THR A 116 1.19 1.49 25.36
C THR A 116 0.37 0.80 24.26
N ALA A 117 0.98 -0.08 23.49
CA ALA A 117 0.34 -0.97 22.53
C ALA A 117 1.01 -2.34 22.55
N LYS A 118 0.26 -3.42 22.30
CA LYS A 118 0.83 -4.77 22.14
C LYS A 118 1.31 -4.97 20.72
N GLN A 119 0.49 -4.56 19.75
CA GLN A 119 0.78 -4.64 18.32
C GLN A 119 0.35 -3.35 17.62
N VAL A 120 1.21 -2.84 16.72
CA VAL A 120 0.93 -1.66 15.89
C VAL A 120 1.12 -2.02 14.43
N LEU A 121 0.08 -1.83 13.63
CA LEU A 121 0.13 -1.93 12.17
C LEU A 121 0.66 -0.61 11.61
N VAL A 122 1.80 -0.65 10.96
CA VAL A 122 2.35 0.47 10.19
C VAL A 122 2.02 0.23 8.72
N THR A 123 1.29 1.15 8.10
CA THR A 123 1.02 1.14 6.66
C THR A 123 1.65 2.35 6.01
N THR A 124 2.17 2.20 4.81
CA THR A 124 2.79 3.30 4.07
C THR A 124 2.46 3.20 2.59
N ALA A 125 2.11 4.33 1.97
CA ALA A 125 1.74 4.39 0.55
C ALA A 125 1.91 5.78 -0.03
N ASP A 126 2.33 5.88 -1.28
CA ASP A 126 2.39 7.15 -2.02
C ASP A 126 1.93 7.00 -3.46
N THR A 127 1.38 8.12 -3.98
CA THR A 127 0.99 8.33 -5.38
C THR A 127 1.60 9.63 -5.91
N ARG A 128 2.93 9.74 -5.84
CA ARG A 128 3.66 10.98 -6.18
C ARG A 128 3.67 11.22 -7.68
N LEU A 129 3.57 12.50 -8.07
CA LEU A 129 3.59 12.92 -9.47
C LEU A 129 4.82 13.78 -9.77
N GLY A 130 5.52 13.43 -10.83
CA GLY A 130 6.52 14.31 -11.46
C GLY A 130 5.88 15.12 -12.58
N PRO A 131 6.41 16.33 -12.89
CA PRO A 131 5.93 17.10 -14.04
C PRO A 131 6.02 16.28 -15.33
N PRO A 132 5.01 16.34 -16.22
CA PRO A 132 5.02 15.62 -17.49
C PRO A 132 6.29 15.85 -18.30
N GLY A 133 6.89 14.76 -18.79
CA GLY A 133 8.17 14.77 -19.53
C GLY A 133 9.42 14.88 -18.67
N SER A 134 9.31 15.05 -17.35
CA SER A 134 10.47 15.18 -16.44
C SER A 134 11.09 13.84 -16.06
N PRO A 135 12.36 13.82 -15.58
CA PRO A 135 12.96 12.63 -14.98
C PRO A 135 12.17 12.10 -13.77
N PHE A 136 11.50 12.97 -13.01
CA PHE A 136 10.63 12.57 -11.91
C PHE A 136 9.43 11.79 -12.40
N GLU A 137 8.78 12.22 -13.46
CA GLU A 137 7.66 11.45 -14.02
C GLU A 137 8.07 10.02 -14.39
N GLN A 138 9.27 9.87 -14.96
CA GLN A 138 9.79 8.55 -15.34
C GLN A 138 10.23 7.73 -14.13
N GLY A 139 10.78 8.36 -13.10
CA GLY A 139 11.37 7.70 -11.94
C GLY A 139 10.42 7.45 -10.78
N LEU A 140 9.35 8.24 -10.62
CA LEU A 140 8.38 8.07 -9.54
C LEU A 140 7.35 7.00 -9.91
N GLY A 141 7.12 6.08 -8.97
CA GLY A 141 6.09 5.06 -9.07
C GLY A 141 5.17 5.08 -7.84
N ASP A 142 4.12 4.27 -7.88
CA ASP A 142 3.13 4.14 -6.83
C ASP A 142 3.21 2.75 -6.18
N GLY A 143 2.92 2.68 -4.90
CA GLY A 143 2.92 1.42 -4.16
C GLY A 143 2.71 1.60 -2.66
N ALA A 144 2.54 0.49 -1.98
CA ALA A 144 2.32 0.45 -0.54
C ALA A 144 3.03 -0.73 0.12
N ALA A 145 3.32 -0.58 1.40
CA ALA A 145 3.79 -1.65 2.26
C ALA A 145 3.13 -1.56 3.64
N ALA A 146 3.14 -2.67 4.36
CA ALA A 146 2.69 -2.73 5.73
C ALA A 146 3.61 -3.63 6.57
N LEU A 147 3.83 -3.25 7.82
CA LEU A 147 4.55 -4.01 8.83
C LEU A 147 3.72 -4.08 10.10
N LEU A 148 3.60 -5.24 10.70
CA LEU A 148 3.04 -5.38 12.04
C LEU A 148 4.18 -5.46 13.04
N ILE A 149 4.20 -4.56 14.02
CA ILE A 149 5.22 -4.48 15.05
C ILE A 149 4.66 -5.00 16.36
N GLY A 150 5.38 -5.90 17.01
CA GLY A 150 4.93 -6.54 18.25
C GLY A 150 6.06 -7.20 19.03
N LYS A 151 5.69 -7.94 20.08
CA LYS A 151 6.62 -8.71 20.94
C LYS A 151 6.48 -10.23 20.80
N GLU A 152 5.36 -10.71 20.23
CA GLU A 152 5.05 -12.11 20.07
C GLU A 152 5.22 -12.56 18.61
N ASN A 153 5.70 -13.77 18.39
CA ASN A 153 5.94 -14.34 17.06
C ASN A 153 6.79 -13.42 16.14
N VAL A 154 7.76 -12.76 16.74
CA VAL A 154 8.64 -11.83 16.03
C VAL A 154 9.44 -12.57 14.96
N ILE A 155 9.26 -12.22 13.69
CA ILE A 155 9.96 -12.80 12.54
C ILE A 155 11.31 -12.12 12.29
N ALA A 156 11.43 -10.83 12.65
CA ALA A 156 12.68 -10.08 12.60
C ALA A 156 12.75 -9.12 13.79
N SER A 157 13.68 -9.35 14.71
CA SER A 157 13.87 -8.53 15.91
C SER A 157 14.61 -7.25 15.58
N LEU A 158 14.16 -6.12 16.15
CA LEU A 158 14.85 -4.84 16.05
C LEU A 158 16.00 -4.80 17.05
N GLU A 159 17.22 -4.84 16.54
CA GLU A 159 18.45 -4.86 17.33
C GLU A 159 18.98 -3.46 17.63
N ALA A 160 18.95 -2.57 16.65
CA ALA A 160 19.39 -1.18 16.81
C ALA A 160 18.70 -0.26 15.80
N SER A 161 18.66 1.02 16.14
CA SER A 161 18.24 2.08 15.23
C SER A 161 19.03 3.36 15.46
N HIS A 162 19.21 4.14 14.39
CA HIS A 162 19.87 5.44 14.42
C HIS A 162 19.20 6.39 13.44
N SER A 163 19.01 7.65 13.87
CA SER A 163 18.42 8.69 13.04
C SER A 163 19.35 9.89 12.96
N VAL A 164 19.40 10.50 11.78
CA VAL A 164 20.16 11.72 11.49
C VAL A 164 19.19 12.76 10.95
N CYS A 165 19.23 13.96 11.49
CA CYS A 165 18.52 15.12 10.98
C CYS A 165 19.48 15.98 10.15
N ARG A 166 19.07 16.36 8.93
CA ARG A 166 19.85 17.23 8.06
C ARG A 166 18.90 18.09 7.26
N GLU A 167 18.97 19.40 7.44
CA GLU A 167 18.22 20.34 6.62
C GLU A 167 18.93 20.51 5.26
N ILE A 168 18.23 20.15 4.19
CA ILE A 168 18.66 20.34 2.83
C ILE A 168 17.44 20.45 1.91
N MET A 169 17.42 21.46 1.04
CA MET A 169 16.36 21.65 0.07
C MET A 169 16.58 20.69 -1.11
N ASP A 170 16.10 19.46 -0.99
CA ASP A 170 16.24 18.40 -1.99
C ASP A 170 14.95 18.24 -2.82
N VAL A 171 13.92 17.69 -2.23
CA VAL A 171 12.64 17.40 -2.89
C VAL A 171 11.51 17.97 -2.05
N TRP A 172 10.63 18.76 -2.68
CA TRP A 172 9.49 19.36 -1.98
C TRP A 172 8.26 19.46 -2.88
N ARG A 173 7.14 19.71 -2.26
CA ARG A 173 5.87 20.02 -2.91
C ARG A 173 5.10 20.98 -2.00
N LEU A 174 4.71 22.13 -2.53
CA LEU A 174 3.92 23.11 -1.80
C LEU A 174 2.45 22.67 -1.74
N GLU A 175 1.72 23.19 -0.76
CA GLU A 175 0.27 23.01 -0.68
C GLU A 175 -0.40 23.51 -1.97
N GLY A 176 -1.41 22.77 -2.45
CA GLY A 176 -2.11 23.06 -3.71
C GLY A 176 -1.31 22.77 -4.97
N THR A 177 -0.03 22.35 -4.88
CA THR A 177 0.74 21.93 -6.06
C THR A 177 0.65 20.40 -6.24
N GLN A 178 0.55 19.98 -7.49
CA GLN A 178 0.37 18.57 -7.86
C GLN A 178 1.71 17.84 -8.02
N PHE A 179 2.74 18.54 -8.50
CA PHE A 179 4.00 17.94 -8.88
C PHE A 179 5.10 18.16 -7.85
N VAL A 180 5.97 17.13 -7.75
CA VAL A 180 7.20 17.20 -6.97
C VAL A 180 8.20 18.11 -7.65
N ASN A 181 8.88 18.95 -6.87
CA ASN A 181 9.98 19.82 -7.30
C ASN A 181 11.29 19.37 -6.68
N SER A 182 12.40 19.75 -7.29
CA SER A 182 13.77 19.61 -6.76
C SER A 182 14.68 20.72 -7.28
N TRP A 183 15.79 20.88 -6.61
CA TRP A 183 16.81 21.85 -6.98
C TRP A 183 18.21 21.26 -6.82
N GLU A 184 19.15 21.65 -7.69
CA GLU A 184 20.56 21.26 -7.57
C GLU A 184 20.80 19.76 -7.31
N ALA A 185 20.18 18.88 -8.11
CA ALA A 185 20.13 17.42 -7.86
C ALA A 185 21.51 16.77 -7.61
N ARG A 186 22.59 17.29 -8.21
CA ARG A 186 23.95 16.77 -7.95
C ARG A 186 24.42 17.13 -6.55
N PHE A 187 24.22 18.40 -6.14
CA PHE A 187 24.58 18.87 -4.80
C PHE A 187 23.79 18.12 -3.72
N THR A 188 22.47 18.05 -3.86
CA THR A 188 21.61 17.33 -2.89
C THR A 188 21.88 15.84 -2.84
N GLY A 189 22.28 15.25 -3.98
CA GLY A 189 22.72 13.85 -4.03
C GLY A 189 24.00 13.60 -3.25
N ASP A 190 25.01 14.47 -3.40
CA ASP A 190 26.31 14.31 -2.75
C ASP A 190 26.30 14.75 -1.28
N GLU A 191 25.78 15.93 -0.96
CA GLU A 191 25.81 16.53 0.38
C GLU A 191 24.57 16.15 1.22
N GLY A 192 23.45 15.84 0.58
CA GLY A 192 22.23 15.39 1.23
C GLY A 192 22.20 13.87 1.39
N TYR A 193 21.88 13.18 0.29
CA TYR A 193 21.63 11.74 0.29
C TYR A 193 22.85 10.92 0.79
N ILE A 194 24.01 11.06 0.14
CA ILE A 194 25.19 10.25 0.46
C ILE A 194 25.68 10.49 1.88
N VAL A 195 25.69 11.73 2.34
CA VAL A 195 26.18 12.07 3.68
C VAL A 195 25.18 11.61 4.75
N ALA A 196 23.91 11.96 4.63
CA ALA A 196 22.92 11.59 5.64
C ALA A 196 22.75 10.07 5.77
N MET A 197 22.66 9.35 4.64
CA MET A 197 22.59 7.89 4.64
C MET A 197 23.86 7.26 5.20
N GLY A 198 25.04 7.79 4.85
CA GLY A 198 26.33 7.34 5.36
C GLY A 198 26.43 7.47 6.88
N ASP A 199 26.02 8.63 7.43
CA ASP A 199 26.01 8.90 8.86
C ASP A 199 25.02 7.98 9.59
N ALA A 200 23.82 7.79 9.04
CA ALA A 200 22.80 6.93 9.65
C ALA A 200 23.23 5.47 9.68
N VAL A 201 23.76 4.95 8.57
CA VAL A 201 24.24 3.55 8.48
C VAL A 201 25.43 3.34 9.38
N SER A 202 26.44 4.20 9.37
CA SER A 202 27.60 4.10 10.25
C SER A 202 27.21 4.16 11.72
N GLY A 203 26.25 5.04 12.03
CA GLY A 203 25.73 5.20 13.40
C GLY A 203 25.00 3.97 13.92
N VAL A 204 24.15 3.35 13.10
CA VAL A 204 23.41 2.13 13.50
C VAL A 204 24.34 0.93 13.62
N LEU A 205 25.30 0.74 12.70
CA LEU A 205 26.29 -0.33 12.77
C LEU A 205 27.14 -0.22 14.05
N LYS A 206 27.60 0.98 14.38
CA LYS A 206 28.33 1.23 15.63
C LYS A 206 27.47 0.88 16.87
N LYS A 207 26.19 1.26 16.90
CA LYS A 207 25.27 0.91 17.99
C LYS A 207 25.03 -0.58 18.13
N ALA A 208 24.94 -1.28 17.00
CA ALA A 208 24.76 -2.73 16.96
C ALA A 208 26.07 -3.53 17.19
N ALA A 209 27.22 -2.85 17.26
CA ALA A 209 28.56 -3.47 17.27
C ALA A 209 28.79 -4.43 16.08
N LEU A 210 28.34 -4.02 14.87
CA LEU A 210 28.45 -4.76 13.62
C LEU A 210 29.32 -4.02 12.61
N GLU A 211 29.91 -4.80 11.68
CA GLU A 211 30.60 -4.32 10.50
C GLU A 211 29.77 -4.60 9.24
N PRO A 212 30.02 -3.92 8.09
CA PRO A 212 29.29 -4.18 6.85
C PRO A 212 29.26 -5.67 6.43
N LYS A 213 30.34 -6.43 6.70
CA LYS A 213 30.43 -7.87 6.40
C LYS A 213 29.43 -8.74 7.18
N ASP A 214 28.92 -8.25 8.34
CA ASP A 214 28.00 -8.98 9.21
C ASP A 214 26.55 -8.84 8.75
N ILE A 215 26.30 -7.96 7.76
CA ILE A 215 24.96 -7.72 7.20
C ILE A 215 24.73 -8.69 6.04
N THR A 216 23.66 -9.48 6.15
CA THR A 216 23.25 -10.41 5.08
C THR A 216 22.64 -9.66 3.90
N LYS A 217 21.72 -8.70 4.19
CA LYS A 217 21.09 -7.83 3.18
C LYS A 217 21.00 -6.40 3.66
N ALA A 218 21.45 -5.46 2.81
CA ALA A 218 21.35 -4.02 3.00
C ALA A 218 20.27 -3.44 2.08
N VAL A 219 19.23 -2.88 2.68
CA VAL A 219 18.11 -2.21 2.02
C VAL A 219 18.36 -0.71 2.09
N PHE A 220 18.74 -0.11 0.98
CA PHE A 220 18.99 1.32 0.88
C PHE A 220 17.94 2.00 -0.01
N TYR A 221 17.20 2.95 0.55
CA TYR A 221 16.44 3.88 -0.28
C TYR A 221 17.34 4.44 -1.39
N THR A 222 16.81 4.58 -2.58
CA THR A 222 17.57 5.18 -3.68
C THR A 222 16.73 6.23 -4.41
N PRO A 223 17.27 7.44 -4.64
CA PRO A 223 16.57 8.47 -5.41
C PRO A 223 16.55 8.15 -6.92
N ASP A 224 17.51 7.35 -7.39
CA ASP A 224 17.68 6.92 -8.77
C ASP A 224 18.32 5.52 -8.85
N MET A 225 18.55 5.01 -10.07
CA MET A 225 19.13 3.67 -10.30
C MET A 225 20.56 3.47 -9.78
N LYS A 226 21.30 4.52 -9.46
CA LYS A 226 22.74 4.46 -9.12
C LYS A 226 23.02 4.86 -7.67
N GLY A 227 22.12 5.56 -7.02
CA GLY A 227 22.33 6.13 -5.69
C GLY A 227 22.72 5.07 -4.65
N SER A 228 21.95 3.98 -4.57
CA SER A 228 22.23 2.89 -3.62
C SER A 228 23.55 2.16 -3.91
N LEU A 229 23.92 1.99 -5.18
CA LEU A 229 25.20 1.35 -5.57
C LEU A 229 26.39 2.23 -5.14
N LYS A 230 26.31 3.54 -5.36
CA LYS A 230 27.34 4.49 -4.95
C LYS A 230 27.51 4.49 -3.43
N LEU A 231 26.38 4.48 -2.70
CA LEU A 231 26.38 4.45 -1.24
C LEU A 231 26.97 3.14 -0.71
N ALA A 232 26.55 1.99 -1.25
CA ALA A 232 27.06 0.66 -0.85
C ALA A 232 28.58 0.57 -1.01
N GLY A 233 29.11 1.00 -2.19
CA GLY A 233 30.57 1.02 -2.42
C GLY A 233 31.33 1.91 -1.43
N LYS A 234 30.77 3.09 -1.08
CA LYS A 234 31.38 4.01 -0.10
C LYS A 234 31.40 3.43 1.32
N LEU A 235 30.40 2.65 1.69
CA LEU A 235 30.25 2.06 3.03
C LEU A 235 30.88 0.67 3.16
N GLY A 236 31.47 0.12 2.10
CA GLY A 236 32.15 -1.17 2.13
C GLY A 236 31.23 -2.39 2.03
N PHE A 237 30.00 -2.21 1.53
CA PHE A 237 29.11 -3.32 1.19
C PHE A 237 29.43 -3.86 -0.20
N ASP A 238 29.27 -5.17 -0.38
CA ASP A 238 29.31 -5.79 -1.72
C ASP A 238 27.94 -5.59 -2.42
N PRO A 239 27.88 -4.78 -3.49
CA PRO A 239 26.61 -4.51 -4.17
C PRO A 239 25.96 -5.75 -4.81
N LYS A 240 26.74 -6.80 -5.11
CA LYS A 240 26.22 -7.98 -5.80
C LYS A 240 25.55 -8.97 -4.84
N SER A 241 26.13 -9.18 -3.66
CA SER A 241 25.66 -10.18 -2.71
C SER A 241 24.80 -9.58 -1.58
N GLN A 242 25.17 -8.39 -1.09
CA GLN A 242 24.55 -7.81 0.10
C GLN A 242 23.45 -6.79 -0.21
N LEU A 243 23.54 -6.04 -1.34
CA LEU A 243 22.54 -5.03 -1.63
C LEU A 243 21.23 -5.68 -2.08
N GLN A 244 20.12 -5.24 -1.49
CA GLN A 244 18.77 -5.60 -1.94
C GLN A 244 18.50 -4.94 -3.30
N ASP A 245 17.89 -5.68 -4.23
CA ASP A 245 17.43 -5.11 -5.49
C ASP A 245 16.46 -3.93 -5.21
N SER A 246 16.74 -2.80 -5.81
CA SER A 246 15.93 -1.59 -5.65
C SER A 246 14.57 -1.68 -6.32
N MET A 247 14.38 -2.59 -7.25
CA MET A 247 13.17 -2.70 -8.09
C MET A 247 12.84 -1.41 -8.85
N PHE A 248 13.77 -0.42 -8.88
CA PHE A 248 13.54 0.90 -9.48
C PHE A 248 13.10 0.82 -10.95
N GLY A 249 13.68 -0.11 -11.71
CA GLY A 249 13.32 -0.32 -13.12
C GLY A 249 12.05 -1.13 -13.36
N ALA A 250 11.40 -1.61 -12.30
CA ALA A 250 10.17 -2.41 -12.35
C ALA A 250 8.94 -1.69 -11.74
N ILE A 251 9.16 -0.86 -10.71
CA ILE A 251 8.07 -0.18 -10.01
C ILE A 251 8.29 1.33 -9.86
N GLY A 252 9.51 1.85 -10.06
CA GLY A 252 9.87 3.22 -9.76
C GLY A 252 10.07 3.48 -8.26
N ASN A 253 10.30 4.73 -7.89
CA ASN A 253 10.42 5.16 -6.50
C ASN A 253 9.04 5.47 -5.92
N THR A 254 8.57 4.63 -5.01
CA THR A 254 7.25 4.69 -4.38
C THR A 254 7.20 5.56 -3.11
N GLY A 255 8.10 6.53 -3.00
CA GLY A 255 8.09 7.54 -1.92
C GLY A 255 8.29 6.96 -0.53
N SER A 256 7.38 7.28 0.39
CA SER A 256 7.44 6.84 1.79
C SER A 256 7.36 5.31 1.95
N ALA A 257 6.75 4.61 0.99
CA ALA A 257 6.64 3.16 0.97
C ALA A 257 7.92 2.46 0.48
N TYR A 258 8.77 3.14 -0.28
CA TYR A 258 9.80 2.51 -1.10
C TYR A 258 10.80 1.67 -0.29
N ALA A 259 11.39 2.24 0.75
CA ALA A 259 12.35 1.50 1.59
C ALA A 259 11.69 0.33 2.34
N ILE A 260 10.44 0.50 2.77
CA ILE A 260 9.69 -0.57 3.45
C ILE A 260 9.30 -1.67 2.46
N MET A 261 8.93 -1.35 1.22
CA MET A 261 8.68 -2.35 0.17
C MET A 261 9.94 -3.19 -0.13
N MET A 262 11.10 -2.54 -0.22
CA MET A 262 12.38 -3.26 -0.36
C MET A 262 12.71 -4.13 0.87
N LEU A 263 12.35 -3.69 2.09
CA LEU A 263 12.50 -4.52 3.29
C LEU A 263 11.56 -5.73 3.24
N VAL A 264 10.33 -5.57 2.78
CA VAL A 264 9.40 -6.70 2.56
C VAL A 264 9.99 -7.69 1.56
N ALA A 265 10.54 -7.22 0.44
CA ALA A 265 11.22 -8.08 -0.53
C ALA A 265 12.41 -8.84 0.09
N ALA A 266 13.20 -8.18 0.94
CA ALA A 266 14.29 -8.83 1.66
C ALA A 266 13.79 -9.89 2.66
N LEU A 267 12.70 -9.61 3.38
CA LEU A 267 12.07 -10.55 4.32
C LEU A 267 11.51 -11.80 3.61
N GLU A 268 10.96 -11.65 2.40
CA GLU A 268 10.47 -12.79 1.60
C GLU A 268 11.57 -13.78 1.20
N ASP A 269 12.83 -13.32 1.13
CA ASP A 269 14.00 -14.15 0.78
C ASP A 269 14.82 -14.56 2.00
N SER A 270 14.49 -14.04 3.18
CA SER A 270 15.31 -14.22 4.39
C SER A 270 15.18 -15.60 5.00
N LYS A 271 16.25 -16.01 5.66
CA LYS A 271 16.33 -17.24 6.45
C LYS A 271 16.60 -16.90 7.92
N PRO A 272 16.25 -17.81 8.85
CA PRO A 272 16.65 -17.66 10.24
C PRO A 272 18.14 -17.37 10.38
N GLY A 273 18.46 -16.37 11.20
CA GLY A 273 19.85 -15.95 11.42
C GLY A 273 20.35 -14.86 10.49
N ASP A 274 19.64 -14.49 9.43
CA ASP A 274 20.00 -13.35 8.58
C ASP A 274 19.97 -12.04 9.35
N THR A 275 20.86 -11.11 9.00
CA THR A 275 20.91 -9.76 9.55
C THR A 275 20.58 -8.78 8.44
N LEU A 276 19.49 -8.02 8.61
CA LEU A 276 19.01 -7.05 7.65
C LEU A 276 19.31 -5.62 8.12
N LEU A 277 19.80 -4.79 7.22
CA LEU A 277 19.99 -3.36 7.43
C LEU A 277 19.01 -2.60 6.54
N LEU A 278 18.13 -1.80 7.14
CA LEU A 278 17.26 -0.86 6.44
C LEU A 278 17.79 0.55 6.64
N ALA A 279 17.95 1.32 5.56
CA ALA A 279 18.21 2.74 5.65
C ALA A 279 17.34 3.52 4.66
N ASN A 280 16.68 4.58 5.15
CA ASN A 280 15.75 5.42 4.41
C ASN A 280 16.12 6.89 4.53
N TYR A 281 15.93 7.65 3.43
CA TYR A 281 16.30 9.04 3.28
C TYR A 281 15.09 9.96 3.16
N GLY A 282 15.20 11.15 3.74
CA GLY A 282 14.24 12.25 3.65
C GLY A 282 14.49 13.30 4.73
N ASN A 283 15.10 14.46 4.38
CA ASN A 283 15.52 15.50 5.33
C ASN A 283 16.37 14.95 6.50
N GLY A 284 17.40 14.19 6.12
CA GLY A 284 18.17 13.31 6.97
C GLY A 284 17.95 11.84 6.62
N ALA A 285 18.24 10.93 7.53
CA ALA A 285 18.09 9.49 7.29
C ALA A 285 17.81 8.72 8.58
N ASP A 286 17.06 7.62 8.45
CA ASP A 286 16.86 6.64 9.50
C ASP A 286 17.51 5.31 9.09
N ALA A 287 18.17 4.63 10.02
CA ALA A 287 18.73 3.29 9.82
C ALA A 287 18.34 2.33 10.95
N PHE A 288 18.06 1.09 10.59
CA PHE A 288 17.61 0.01 11.49
C PHE A 288 18.37 -1.28 11.17
N VAL A 289 18.70 -2.03 12.22
CA VAL A 289 19.24 -3.39 12.10
C VAL A 289 18.20 -4.35 12.65
N PHE A 290 17.89 -5.38 11.86
CA PHE A 290 16.99 -6.47 12.23
C PHE A 290 17.72 -7.81 12.19
N LYS A 291 17.38 -8.69 13.14
CA LYS A 291 17.84 -10.10 13.15
C LYS A 291 16.66 -11.00 12.86
N VAL A 292 16.74 -11.78 11.79
CA VAL A 292 15.67 -12.70 11.38
C VAL A 292 15.65 -13.90 12.31
N THR A 293 14.46 -14.27 12.79
CA THR A 293 14.24 -15.39 13.71
C THR A 293 13.66 -16.61 13.01
N ASP A 294 13.55 -17.73 13.72
CA ASP A 294 12.91 -18.95 13.22
C ASP A 294 11.41 -18.77 12.90
N GLN A 295 10.77 -17.74 13.43
CA GLN A 295 9.35 -17.48 13.19
C GLN A 295 9.07 -17.09 11.73
N ILE A 296 10.06 -16.62 10.97
CA ILE A 296 9.94 -16.32 9.55
C ILE A 296 9.43 -17.52 8.74
N THR A 297 9.79 -18.75 9.14
CA THR A 297 9.37 -20.00 8.46
C THR A 297 7.91 -20.35 8.68
N LYS A 298 7.23 -19.70 9.63
CA LYS A 298 5.83 -19.97 10.01
C LYS A 298 4.85 -18.94 9.43
N ILE A 299 5.36 -17.99 8.66
CA ILE A 299 4.52 -16.92 8.11
C ILE A 299 3.53 -17.49 7.09
N VAL A 300 2.27 -17.06 7.18
CA VAL A 300 1.22 -17.50 6.27
C VAL A 300 1.49 -16.96 4.86
N PRO A 301 1.26 -17.74 3.78
CA PRO A 301 1.39 -17.28 2.40
C PRO A 301 0.58 -16.00 2.14
N ARG A 302 1.16 -15.08 1.37
CA ARG A 302 0.61 -13.76 1.09
C ARG A 302 0.96 -13.27 -0.30
N GLY A 303 0.35 -12.15 -0.71
CA GLY A 303 0.66 -11.50 -1.97
C GLY A 303 2.12 -11.04 -2.02
N GLY A 304 2.46 -10.14 -1.13
CA GLY A 304 3.83 -9.62 -1.00
C GLY A 304 4.35 -8.93 -2.25
N ILE A 305 5.65 -8.79 -2.32
CA ILE A 305 6.34 -8.14 -3.45
C ILE A 305 6.44 -9.09 -4.66
N LYS A 306 6.85 -10.34 -4.47
CA LYS A 306 7.11 -11.28 -5.57
C LYS A 306 5.86 -11.53 -6.42
N ASN A 307 4.75 -11.85 -5.77
CA ASN A 307 3.50 -12.12 -6.46
C ASN A 307 2.95 -10.84 -7.11
N SER A 308 3.06 -9.69 -6.44
CA SER A 308 2.62 -8.39 -6.98
C SER A 308 3.46 -7.96 -8.20
N LEU A 309 4.74 -8.29 -8.27
CA LEU A 309 5.58 -8.07 -9.45
C LEU A 309 5.19 -8.99 -10.61
N ALA A 310 4.81 -10.23 -10.32
CA ALA A 310 4.40 -11.21 -11.34
C ALA A 310 3.02 -10.91 -11.93
N SER A 311 2.10 -10.34 -11.12
CA SER A 311 0.72 -10.02 -11.54
C SER A 311 0.62 -8.56 -11.97
N LYS A 312 0.61 -8.33 -13.28
CA LYS A 312 0.61 -6.97 -13.85
C LYS A 312 -0.03 -6.92 -15.24
N GLN A 313 -0.51 -5.72 -15.58
CA GLN A 313 -0.85 -5.34 -16.97
C GLN A 313 0.07 -4.18 -17.39
N VAL A 314 0.81 -4.39 -18.48
CA VAL A 314 1.68 -3.35 -19.04
C VAL A 314 0.85 -2.44 -19.93
N VAL A 315 0.99 -1.13 -19.71
CA VAL A 315 0.36 -0.07 -20.50
C VAL A 315 1.45 0.64 -21.30
N ASP A 316 1.35 0.57 -22.62
CA ASP A 316 2.28 1.22 -23.53
C ASP A 316 1.75 2.57 -24.05
N ASP A 317 0.51 2.92 -23.71
CA ASP A 317 -0.12 4.18 -24.10
C ASP A 317 0.03 5.24 -22.98
N TYR A 318 0.83 6.27 -23.28
CA TYR A 318 1.05 7.40 -22.37
C TYR A 318 -0.23 8.19 -22.08
N ARG A 319 -1.17 8.26 -23.05
CA ARG A 319 -2.44 8.97 -22.86
C ARG A 319 -3.31 8.31 -21.80
N THR A 320 -3.39 6.98 -21.80
CA THR A 320 -4.08 6.20 -20.76
C THR A 320 -3.49 6.50 -19.37
N TYR A 321 -2.17 6.52 -19.25
CA TYR A 321 -1.52 6.92 -18.00
C TYR A 321 -1.95 8.32 -17.55
N LEU A 322 -1.90 9.32 -18.44
CA LEU A 322 -2.29 10.70 -18.10
C LEU A 322 -3.77 10.81 -17.68
N GLN A 323 -4.66 10.05 -18.33
CA GLN A 323 -6.08 9.99 -17.96
C GLN A 323 -6.28 9.38 -16.57
N TYR A 324 -5.67 8.23 -16.29
CA TYR A 324 -5.78 7.55 -15.00
C TYR A 324 -5.18 8.36 -13.85
N ARG A 325 -4.13 9.14 -14.14
CA ARG A 325 -3.52 10.07 -13.18
C ARG A 325 -4.24 11.42 -13.10
N ARG A 326 -5.36 11.61 -13.82
CA ARG A 326 -6.16 12.86 -13.86
C ARG A 326 -5.32 14.08 -14.28
N LEU A 327 -4.36 13.86 -15.17
CA LEU A 327 -3.49 14.89 -15.73
C LEU A 327 -4.05 15.47 -17.05
N LEU A 328 -5.09 14.86 -17.60
CA LEU A 328 -5.87 15.38 -18.72
C LEU A 328 -7.23 15.91 -18.24
N PRO A 329 -7.74 16.97 -18.85
CA PRO A 329 -9.13 17.41 -18.62
C PRO A 329 -10.10 16.27 -18.93
N GLU A 330 -11.01 15.98 -18.01
CA GLU A 330 -12.11 15.06 -18.27
C GLU A 330 -13.15 15.76 -19.16
N ALA A 331 -13.59 15.09 -20.23
CA ALA A 331 -14.74 15.56 -20.99
C ALA A 331 -15.99 15.47 -20.10
N PRO A 332 -16.84 16.51 -20.09
CA PRO A 332 -18.09 16.43 -19.32
C PRO A 332 -18.93 15.25 -19.86
N PRO A 333 -19.58 14.50 -18.96
CA PRO A 333 -20.43 13.39 -19.38
C PRO A 333 -21.56 13.86 -20.29
N ILE A 334 -21.80 13.14 -21.38
CA ILE A 334 -22.88 13.43 -22.32
C ILE A 334 -24.25 13.36 -21.61
N TYR A 335 -24.36 12.41 -20.69
CA TYR A 335 -25.52 12.25 -19.81
C TYR A 335 -25.03 12.29 -18.36
N PRO A 336 -25.17 13.44 -17.67
CA PRO A 336 -24.77 13.52 -16.27
C PRO A 336 -25.63 12.57 -15.45
N THR A 337 -25.05 11.53 -14.91
CA THR A 337 -25.71 10.66 -13.94
C THR A 337 -25.95 11.48 -12.66
N PRO A 338 -27.19 11.61 -12.16
CA PRO A 338 -27.41 12.23 -10.88
C PRO A 338 -26.75 11.38 -9.77
N LEU A 339 -25.54 11.75 -9.37
CA LEU A 339 -24.95 11.18 -8.17
C LEU A 339 -25.76 11.67 -6.98
N GLY A 340 -26.20 10.76 -6.13
CA GLY A 340 -26.84 11.11 -4.85
C GLY A 340 -25.95 12.05 -4.05
N ALA A 341 -26.52 12.97 -3.27
CA ALA A 341 -25.73 13.83 -2.40
C ALA A 341 -24.98 13.01 -1.36
N THR A 342 -23.73 13.35 -1.08
CA THR A 342 -22.99 12.77 0.04
C THR A 342 -23.66 13.20 1.35
N SER A 343 -24.01 12.22 2.20
CA SER A 343 -24.67 12.48 3.48
C SER A 343 -23.83 11.92 4.62
N ALA A 344 -23.30 12.80 5.47
CA ALA A 344 -22.49 12.39 6.63
C ALA A 344 -23.25 11.45 7.59
N PRO A 345 -24.55 11.67 7.93
CA PRO A 345 -25.31 10.72 8.72
C PRO A 345 -25.48 9.34 8.05
N ALA A 346 -25.63 9.29 6.72
CA ALA A 346 -25.71 8.03 5.99
C ALA A 346 -24.35 7.32 5.99
N MET A 347 -23.26 8.03 5.71
CA MET A 347 -21.91 7.47 5.77
C MET A 347 -21.60 6.87 7.14
N TYR A 348 -21.99 7.56 8.22
CA TYR A 348 -21.78 7.08 9.59
C TYR A 348 -22.59 5.81 9.87
N ARG A 349 -23.89 5.79 9.56
CA ARG A 349 -24.75 4.60 9.78
C ARG A 349 -24.32 3.38 8.96
N GLU A 350 -23.77 3.64 7.76
CA GLU A 350 -23.41 2.58 6.83
C GLU A 350 -21.90 2.21 6.89
N THR A 351 -21.17 2.69 7.91
CA THR A 351 -19.72 2.44 8.06
C THR A 351 -19.40 0.96 8.01
N ASP A 352 -20.12 0.13 8.75
CA ASP A 352 -19.88 -1.32 8.81
C ASP A 352 -20.17 -1.98 7.46
N LYS A 353 -21.21 -1.55 6.76
CA LYS A 353 -21.55 -2.08 5.43
C LYS A 353 -20.55 -1.59 4.37
N ASN A 354 -20.20 -0.30 4.36
CA ASN A 354 -19.45 0.30 3.25
C ASN A 354 -17.93 0.21 3.42
N LEU A 355 -17.40 0.46 4.62
CA LEU A 355 -15.95 0.44 4.87
C LEU A 355 -15.49 -0.94 5.35
N ARG A 356 -16.16 -1.52 6.36
CA ARG A 356 -15.81 -2.84 6.91
C ARG A 356 -16.29 -4.00 6.04
N PHE A 357 -17.28 -3.75 5.19
CA PHE A 357 -17.91 -4.73 4.31
C PHE A 357 -18.59 -5.87 5.06
N TYR A 358 -19.36 -5.52 6.09
CA TYR A 358 -20.17 -6.48 6.84
C TYR A 358 -21.49 -6.80 6.14
N GLY A 359 -21.76 -8.08 5.97
CA GLY A 359 -23.07 -8.66 5.75
C GLY A 359 -23.56 -9.34 7.03
N VAL A 360 -24.48 -10.27 6.89
CA VAL A 360 -25.10 -10.98 8.01
C VAL A 360 -25.19 -12.48 7.75
N ARG A 361 -25.13 -13.28 8.85
CA ARG A 361 -25.43 -14.71 8.88
C ARG A 361 -26.68 -14.91 9.72
N CYS A 362 -27.65 -15.61 9.16
CA CYS A 362 -28.89 -15.95 9.90
C CYS A 362 -28.63 -16.99 11.00
N ASP A 363 -29.09 -16.70 12.24
CA ASP A 363 -28.92 -17.60 13.38
C ASP A 363 -29.72 -18.89 13.23
N ASP A 364 -30.89 -18.83 12.58
CA ASP A 364 -31.81 -19.99 12.49
C ASP A 364 -31.40 -20.98 11.38
N CYS A 365 -30.86 -20.52 10.24
CA CYS A 365 -30.55 -21.40 9.10
C CYS A 365 -29.10 -21.31 8.60
N GLY A 366 -28.28 -20.45 9.18
CA GLY A 366 -26.87 -20.28 8.79
C GLY A 366 -26.65 -19.60 7.43
N SER A 367 -27.70 -19.17 6.73
CA SER A 367 -27.56 -18.50 5.42
C SER A 367 -26.90 -17.14 5.56
N GLU A 368 -25.92 -16.87 4.73
CA GLU A 368 -25.19 -15.60 4.69
C GLU A 368 -25.79 -14.67 3.63
N GLN A 369 -25.84 -13.37 3.93
CA GLN A 369 -26.48 -12.36 3.08
C GLN A 369 -25.66 -11.08 3.03
N TYR A 370 -25.50 -10.50 1.85
CA TYR A 370 -25.05 -9.16 1.60
C TYR A 370 -25.94 -8.50 0.54
N PRO A 371 -26.37 -7.24 0.72
CA PRO A 371 -26.19 -6.39 1.91
C PRO A 371 -26.97 -6.93 3.12
N PRO A 372 -26.70 -6.41 4.35
CA PRO A 372 -27.43 -6.79 5.57
C PRO A 372 -28.93 -6.57 5.39
N GLN A 373 -29.73 -7.56 5.80
CA GLN A 373 -31.19 -7.57 5.72
C GLN A 373 -31.79 -7.90 7.08
N ARG A 374 -33.00 -7.42 7.37
CA ARG A 374 -33.75 -7.73 8.58
C ARG A 374 -34.52 -9.04 8.49
N VAL A 375 -34.71 -9.56 7.28
CA VAL A 375 -35.44 -10.81 7.02
C VAL A 375 -34.52 -11.73 6.23
N CYS A 376 -34.39 -12.98 6.68
CA CYS A 376 -33.62 -13.99 5.98
C CYS A 376 -34.27 -14.34 4.64
N ALA A 377 -33.52 -14.24 3.54
CA ALA A 377 -33.99 -14.57 2.21
C ALA A 377 -34.33 -16.07 2.06
N LYS A 378 -33.78 -16.94 2.92
CA LYS A 378 -33.96 -18.40 2.85
C LYS A 378 -35.05 -18.95 3.78
N CYS A 379 -35.02 -18.60 5.08
CA CYS A 379 -35.95 -19.15 6.07
C CYS A 379 -36.95 -18.14 6.61
N HIS A 380 -36.90 -16.88 6.16
CA HIS A 380 -37.78 -15.78 6.54
C HIS A 380 -37.72 -15.38 8.02
N SER A 381 -36.74 -15.89 8.78
CA SER A 381 -36.47 -15.45 10.15
C SER A 381 -36.17 -13.94 10.18
N LYS A 382 -36.66 -13.25 11.20
CA LYS A 382 -36.58 -11.79 11.31
C LYS A 382 -35.70 -11.39 12.49
N ASP A 383 -34.80 -10.43 12.24
CA ASP A 383 -33.95 -9.76 13.25
C ASP A 383 -33.05 -10.72 14.07
N LYS A 384 -32.75 -11.93 13.54
CA LYS A 384 -31.87 -12.92 14.14
C LYS A 384 -30.65 -13.15 13.27
N PHE A 385 -29.64 -12.31 13.46
CA PHE A 385 -28.43 -12.31 12.60
C PHE A 385 -27.18 -11.95 13.37
N GLN A 386 -26.07 -12.57 12.97
CA GLN A 386 -24.72 -12.19 13.35
C GLN A 386 -24.07 -11.42 12.22
N ALA A 387 -23.35 -10.34 12.54
CA ALA A 387 -22.55 -9.61 11.59
C ALA A 387 -21.35 -10.47 11.17
N ILE A 388 -21.12 -10.57 9.87
CA ILE A 388 -19.96 -11.28 9.30
C ILE A 388 -19.30 -10.45 8.20
N ARG A 389 -18.00 -10.58 8.10
CA ARG A 389 -17.21 -9.83 7.12
C ARG A 389 -17.23 -10.52 5.76
N PHE A 390 -17.37 -9.73 4.69
CA PHE A 390 -17.37 -10.20 3.31
C PHE A 390 -16.08 -9.89 2.53
N SER A 391 -15.28 -8.93 2.97
CA SER A 391 -14.07 -8.53 2.23
C SER A 391 -13.02 -9.64 2.10
N ASP A 392 -13.01 -10.59 3.02
CA ASP A 392 -12.06 -11.72 3.02
C ASP A 392 -12.60 -12.95 2.26
N LYS A 393 -13.85 -12.88 1.77
CA LYS A 393 -14.48 -13.95 1.02
C LYS A 393 -14.08 -13.88 -0.46
N LYS A 394 -13.84 -15.04 -1.01
CA LYS A 394 -13.80 -15.21 -2.47
C LYS A 394 -15.21 -15.37 -2.99
N GLY A 395 -15.37 -15.14 -4.28
CA GLY A 395 -16.66 -15.33 -4.95
C GLY A 395 -16.46 -15.72 -6.40
N LYS A 396 -17.56 -16.00 -7.08
CA LYS A 396 -17.57 -16.30 -8.51
C LYS A 396 -18.37 -15.26 -9.26
N LEU A 397 -17.91 -14.91 -10.46
CA LEU A 397 -18.66 -14.04 -11.36
C LEU A 397 -19.91 -14.77 -11.83
N PHE A 398 -21.09 -14.37 -11.32
CA PHE A 398 -22.37 -14.92 -11.73
C PHE A 398 -22.79 -14.41 -13.12
N THR A 399 -22.71 -13.08 -13.31
CA THR A 399 -22.96 -12.44 -14.61
C THR A 399 -22.28 -11.07 -14.63
N PHE A 400 -22.15 -10.48 -15.81
CA PHE A 400 -21.63 -9.13 -15.97
C PHE A 400 -22.26 -8.41 -17.16
N SER A 401 -22.16 -7.11 -17.17
CA SER A 401 -22.46 -6.24 -18.30
C SER A 401 -21.32 -5.25 -18.56
N LEU A 402 -21.19 -4.84 -19.81
CA LEU A 402 -20.24 -3.80 -20.21
C LEU A 402 -21.01 -2.50 -20.44
N ASP A 403 -20.71 -1.49 -19.63
CA ASP A 403 -21.25 -0.17 -19.86
C ASP A 403 -20.34 0.60 -20.82
N SER A 404 -20.82 0.71 -22.05
CA SER A 404 -20.15 1.42 -23.16
C SER A 404 -20.85 2.75 -23.49
N VAL A 405 -21.75 3.22 -22.61
CA VAL A 405 -22.55 4.46 -22.81
C VAL A 405 -22.15 5.53 -21.82
N SER A 406 -21.97 5.17 -20.54
CA SER A 406 -21.52 6.10 -19.52
C SER A 406 -20.10 6.58 -19.82
N SER A 407 -19.91 7.89 -19.82
CA SER A 407 -18.56 8.46 -19.89
C SER A 407 -17.81 8.20 -18.58
N GLY A 408 -16.58 7.72 -18.70
CA GLY A 408 -15.73 7.45 -17.53
C GLY A 408 -14.29 7.20 -17.95
N ILE A 409 -13.38 7.23 -16.97
CA ILE A 409 -11.96 6.95 -17.22
C ILE A 409 -11.76 5.47 -17.59
N ASP A 410 -12.51 4.58 -16.93
CA ASP A 410 -12.46 3.13 -17.14
C ASP A 410 -13.57 2.68 -18.11
N PHE A 411 -13.25 2.72 -19.40
CA PHE A 411 -14.22 2.47 -20.46
C PHE A 411 -13.83 1.26 -21.34
N PRO A 412 -14.75 0.30 -21.60
CA PRO A 412 -16.07 0.14 -21.00
C PRO A 412 -15.97 -0.29 -19.53
N SER A 413 -16.85 0.27 -18.67
CA SER A 413 -16.92 -0.16 -17.29
C SER A 413 -17.54 -1.55 -17.18
N VAL A 414 -16.99 -2.41 -16.34
CA VAL A 414 -17.53 -3.76 -16.10
C VAL A 414 -18.36 -3.74 -14.81
N ILE A 415 -19.67 -3.94 -14.95
CA ILE A 415 -20.61 -4.11 -13.84
C ILE A 415 -20.79 -5.61 -13.63
N THR A 416 -20.50 -6.08 -12.44
CA THR A 416 -20.51 -7.51 -12.09
C THR A 416 -21.58 -7.84 -11.07
N VAL A 417 -22.11 -9.05 -11.15
CA VAL A 417 -22.82 -9.70 -10.06
C VAL A 417 -21.96 -10.85 -9.55
N ILE A 418 -21.57 -10.80 -8.28
CA ILE A 418 -20.70 -11.77 -7.64
C ILE A 418 -21.50 -12.62 -6.64
N ASP A 419 -21.32 -13.95 -6.69
CA ASP A 419 -21.78 -14.91 -5.69
C ASP A 419 -20.64 -15.23 -4.74
N PHE A 420 -20.81 -14.91 -3.47
CA PHE A 420 -19.78 -15.16 -2.45
C PHE A 420 -19.81 -16.62 -1.95
N GLU A 421 -18.64 -17.11 -1.59
CA GLU A 421 -18.52 -18.40 -0.89
C GLU A 421 -19.26 -18.36 0.44
N GLY A 422 -20.10 -19.37 0.71
CA GLY A 422 -20.96 -19.43 1.88
C GLY A 422 -22.33 -18.75 1.73
N GLY A 423 -22.51 -17.95 0.68
CA GLY A 423 -23.75 -17.23 0.38
C GLY A 423 -23.56 -15.71 0.30
N GLY A 424 -24.63 -15.05 -0.09
CA GLY A 424 -24.63 -13.61 -0.40
C GLY A 424 -24.34 -13.34 -1.88
N ARG A 425 -25.00 -12.31 -2.40
CA ARG A 425 -24.85 -11.87 -3.78
C ARG A 425 -24.80 -10.34 -3.82
N MET A 426 -23.92 -9.79 -4.63
CA MET A 426 -23.73 -8.34 -4.75
C MET A 426 -23.49 -7.94 -6.20
N GLU A 427 -24.05 -6.78 -6.56
CA GLU A 427 -23.67 -6.05 -7.77
C GLU A 427 -22.60 -5.01 -7.42
N CYS A 428 -21.51 -4.97 -8.17
CA CYS A 428 -20.45 -3.98 -8.02
C CYS A 428 -19.64 -3.82 -9.32
N TYR A 429 -18.85 -2.75 -9.38
CA TYR A 429 -17.88 -2.57 -10.45
C TYR A 429 -16.71 -3.56 -10.30
N MET A 430 -16.14 -3.98 -11.44
CA MET A 430 -14.89 -4.72 -11.50
C MET A 430 -13.73 -3.77 -11.84
N THR A 431 -12.63 -3.93 -11.15
CA THR A 431 -11.38 -3.18 -11.40
C THR A 431 -10.20 -4.13 -11.62
N ASP A 432 -9.05 -3.60 -12.02
CA ASP A 432 -7.79 -4.37 -12.15
C ASP A 432 -7.94 -5.64 -13.00
N ARG A 433 -8.61 -5.53 -14.13
CA ARG A 433 -8.89 -6.63 -15.04
C ARG A 433 -8.25 -6.43 -16.41
N VAL A 434 -8.06 -7.50 -17.11
CA VAL A 434 -7.90 -7.54 -18.57
C VAL A 434 -9.27 -7.87 -19.15
N LEU A 435 -9.81 -6.99 -19.98
CA LEU A 435 -11.22 -7.06 -20.41
C LEU A 435 -11.54 -8.38 -21.13
N GLU A 436 -10.61 -8.85 -21.96
CA GLU A 436 -10.72 -10.06 -22.75
C GLU A 436 -10.77 -11.34 -21.91
N ASP A 437 -10.27 -11.27 -20.67
CA ASP A 437 -10.24 -12.41 -19.74
C ASP A 437 -11.50 -12.51 -18.89
N VAL A 438 -12.39 -11.49 -18.92
CA VAL A 438 -13.60 -11.49 -18.10
C VAL A 438 -14.60 -12.51 -18.63
N LYS A 439 -14.92 -13.51 -17.80
CA LYS A 439 -15.85 -14.60 -18.15
C LYS A 439 -16.67 -15.06 -16.95
N ILE A 440 -17.93 -15.44 -17.20
CA ILE A 440 -18.82 -16.01 -16.17
C ILE A 440 -18.15 -17.23 -15.53
N GLY A 441 -18.25 -17.32 -14.20
CA GLY A 441 -17.69 -18.39 -13.39
C GLY A 441 -16.24 -18.19 -12.94
N MET A 442 -15.56 -17.11 -13.40
CA MET A 442 -14.22 -16.80 -12.91
C MET A 442 -14.20 -16.49 -11.42
N ASP A 443 -13.07 -16.77 -10.77
CA ASP A 443 -12.86 -16.48 -9.35
C ASP A 443 -12.55 -15.00 -9.14
N LEU A 444 -13.23 -14.40 -8.16
CA LEU A 444 -13.12 -13.00 -7.80
C LEU A 444 -12.78 -12.85 -6.32
N GLU A 445 -12.09 -11.76 -6.00
CA GLU A 445 -11.88 -11.27 -4.65
C GLU A 445 -12.24 -9.79 -4.57
N MET A 446 -12.36 -9.27 -3.35
CA MET A 446 -12.78 -7.89 -3.13
C MET A 446 -11.58 -6.99 -2.85
N THR A 447 -11.61 -5.78 -3.39
CA THR A 447 -10.60 -4.76 -3.19
C THR A 447 -11.23 -3.43 -2.81
N PHE A 448 -10.59 -2.70 -1.87
CA PHE A 448 -11.08 -1.42 -1.39
C PHE A 448 -10.65 -0.29 -2.33
N ARG A 449 -11.60 0.50 -2.83
CA ARG A 449 -11.36 1.49 -3.89
C ARG A 449 -12.11 2.79 -3.68
N ARG A 450 -11.66 3.85 -4.33
CA ARG A 450 -12.46 5.06 -4.52
C ARG A 450 -13.63 4.74 -5.43
N LEU A 451 -14.83 5.11 -5.00
CA LEU A 451 -16.03 4.94 -5.83
C LEU A 451 -16.31 6.23 -6.63
N PHE A 452 -16.39 7.35 -5.93
CA PHE A 452 -16.53 8.69 -6.51
C PHE A 452 -16.10 9.76 -5.49
N GLU A 453 -15.87 10.96 -5.98
CA GLU A 453 -15.64 12.15 -5.16
C GLU A 453 -16.74 13.17 -5.42
N ARG A 454 -17.29 13.76 -4.39
CA ARG A 454 -18.29 14.81 -4.48
C ARG A 454 -18.16 15.79 -3.33
N GLU A 455 -18.21 17.09 -3.66
CA GLU A 455 -18.09 18.18 -2.68
C GLU A 455 -16.81 18.06 -1.82
N GLY A 456 -15.71 17.56 -2.43
CA GLY A 456 -14.44 17.32 -1.73
C GLY A 456 -14.45 16.09 -0.81
N ILE A 457 -15.53 15.30 -0.79
CA ILE A 457 -15.63 14.08 0.00
C ILE A 457 -15.40 12.87 -0.90
N ILE A 458 -14.37 12.10 -0.61
CA ILE A 458 -14.05 10.84 -1.30
C ILE A 458 -14.90 9.74 -0.67
N ASN A 459 -15.71 9.09 -1.50
CA ASN A 459 -16.48 7.93 -1.11
C ASN A 459 -15.71 6.67 -1.49
N TYR A 460 -15.42 5.83 -0.50
CA TYR A 460 -14.74 4.56 -0.66
C TYR A 460 -15.73 3.41 -0.57
N PHE A 461 -15.48 2.36 -1.34
CA PHE A 461 -16.25 1.13 -1.31
C PHE A 461 -15.45 -0.04 -1.87
N TRP A 462 -16.02 -1.22 -1.83
CA TRP A 462 -15.42 -2.45 -2.33
C TRP A 462 -15.83 -2.72 -3.77
N LYS A 463 -14.85 -3.10 -4.58
CA LYS A 463 -15.03 -3.54 -5.97
C LYS A 463 -14.53 -4.96 -6.13
N ALA A 464 -15.07 -5.67 -7.12
CA ALA A 464 -14.56 -6.97 -7.49
C ALA A 464 -13.25 -6.84 -8.29
N MET A 465 -12.34 -7.78 -8.12
CA MET A 465 -11.20 -7.98 -9.00
C MET A 465 -10.93 -9.48 -9.22
N PRO A 466 -10.32 -9.88 -10.34
CA PRO A 466 -9.88 -11.26 -10.54
C PRO A 466 -8.90 -11.69 -9.42
N VAL A 467 -9.05 -12.92 -8.92
CA VAL A 467 -8.06 -13.50 -7.98
C VAL A 467 -6.70 -13.60 -8.68
N ARG A 468 -5.64 -13.12 -8.03
CA ARG A 468 -4.31 -13.02 -8.62
C ARG A 468 -3.30 -14.01 -8.07
N PHE A 469 -3.49 -14.50 -6.82
CA PHE A 469 -2.55 -15.39 -6.14
C PHE A 469 -3.26 -16.41 -5.24
#